data_969d19b73258faeee762657b54999f87
#
_entry.id   969d19b73258faeee762657b54999f87
#
_cell.length_a   1.000
_cell.length_b   1.000
_cell.length_c   1.000
_cell.angle_alpha   90.00
_cell.angle_beta   90.00
_cell.angle_gamma   90.00
#
_symmetry.space_group_name_H-M   'P 1'
#
loop_
_entity.id
_entity.type
_entity.pdbx_description
1 polymer ?
#
loop_
_entity_poly.entity_id
_entity_poly.type
_entity_poly.pdbx_seq_one_letter_code
_entity_poly.pdbx_strand_id
1 'polypeptide(L)'
;SVPKLLSEPRWRYLLYYMFSPYGFNSAVLASVEDLLMSGRTVSGKRFESDTHVLLTERDELVVVEKQDRDDGALLRPGHPSHLQSDQPVMTVRGAGTYHFNGSSFAVEVLPWTSDMQLKQPEGTLIMDADKLAFPFVCRRWNSGDWFKPLGLKGKKKVSDLFTDLKYDTFAKKAALMVVDCHGDIAEEQHIA
;
A
#
# COMPACT_ATOMS: atom_id res chain seq x y z
N SER A 1 4.30 -9.58 -18.11
CA SER A 1 5.50 -8.77 -17.83
C SER A 1 5.92 -7.98 -19.08
N VAL A 2 6.56 -6.84 -18.89
CA VAL A 2 7.03 -5.93 -19.95
C VAL A 2 8.06 -6.63 -20.88
N PRO A 3 9.08 -7.34 -20.37
CA PRO A 3 10.05 -8.03 -21.24
C PRO A 3 9.37 -9.02 -22.19
N LYS A 4 8.39 -9.77 -21.70
CA LYS A 4 7.64 -10.72 -22.53
C LYS A 4 6.80 -10.00 -23.60
N LEU A 5 6.20 -8.87 -23.27
CA LEU A 5 5.45 -8.08 -24.22
C LEU A 5 6.38 -7.54 -25.34
N LEU A 6 7.52 -6.95 -24.95
CA LEU A 6 8.47 -6.36 -25.89
C LEU A 6 9.16 -7.39 -26.80
N SER A 7 9.22 -8.66 -26.38
CA SER A 7 9.76 -9.73 -27.23
C SER A 7 8.84 -10.14 -28.39
N GLU A 8 7.58 -9.72 -28.36
CA GLU A 8 6.61 -10.07 -29.41
C GLU A 8 6.75 -9.13 -30.62
N PRO A 9 6.80 -9.68 -31.85
CA PRO A 9 6.99 -8.84 -33.06
C PRO A 9 5.92 -7.77 -33.26
N ARG A 10 4.72 -7.98 -32.71
CA ARG A 10 3.57 -7.07 -32.80
C ARG A 10 3.17 -6.51 -31.44
N TRP A 11 4.14 -6.30 -30.54
CA TRP A 11 3.89 -5.89 -29.16
C TRP A 11 3.07 -4.58 -29.05
N ARG A 12 3.23 -3.63 -29.99
CA ARG A 12 2.43 -2.40 -30.00
C ARG A 12 0.95 -2.71 -30.20
N TYR A 13 0.64 -3.56 -31.17
CA TYR A 13 -0.74 -4.00 -31.39
C TYR A 13 -1.30 -4.73 -30.16
N LEU A 14 -0.51 -5.60 -29.53
CA LEU A 14 -0.90 -6.29 -28.31
C LEU A 14 -1.12 -5.31 -27.15
N LEU A 15 -0.28 -4.28 -27.01
CA LEU A 15 -0.47 -3.23 -26.01
C LEU A 15 -1.85 -2.58 -26.17
N TYR A 16 -2.19 -2.12 -27.36
CA TYR A 16 -3.50 -1.52 -27.65
C TYR A 16 -4.64 -2.50 -27.44
N TYR A 17 -4.52 -3.71 -27.95
CA TYR A 17 -5.54 -4.75 -27.83
C TYR A 17 -5.83 -5.12 -26.36
N MET A 18 -4.79 -5.23 -25.54
CA MET A 18 -4.92 -5.61 -24.13
C MET A 18 -5.51 -4.50 -23.25
N PHE A 19 -5.20 -3.23 -23.54
CA PHE A 19 -5.53 -2.12 -22.65
C PHE A 19 -6.71 -1.25 -23.10
N SER A 20 -7.07 -1.26 -24.38
CA SER A 20 -8.26 -0.55 -24.88
C SER A 20 -9.57 -0.94 -24.19
N PRO A 21 -9.83 -2.23 -23.81
CA PRO A 21 -11.06 -2.60 -23.10
C PRO A 21 -11.22 -1.93 -21.73
N TYR A 22 -10.12 -1.44 -21.14
CA TYR A 22 -10.12 -0.72 -19.86
C TYR A 22 -10.28 0.81 -20.02
N GLY A 23 -10.68 1.27 -21.22
CA GLY A 23 -10.96 2.67 -21.48
C GLY A 23 -9.72 3.55 -21.73
N PHE A 24 -8.52 2.97 -21.86
CA PHE A 24 -7.33 3.74 -22.24
C PHE A 24 -7.40 4.16 -23.71
N ASN A 25 -7.44 5.45 -23.97
CA ASN A 25 -7.46 5.99 -25.33
C ASN A 25 -6.07 5.90 -26.00
N SER A 26 -6.05 6.14 -27.33
CA SER A 26 -4.83 6.03 -28.12
C SER A 26 -3.71 6.98 -27.67
N ALA A 27 -4.03 8.17 -27.17
CA ALA A 27 -3.05 9.14 -26.71
C ALA A 27 -2.34 8.65 -25.42
N VAL A 28 -3.11 8.08 -24.50
CA VAL A 28 -2.58 7.48 -23.27
C VAL A 28 -1.70 6.28 -23.60
N LEU A 29 -2.18 5.39 -24.50
CA LEU A 29 -1.41 4.20 -24.90
C LEU A 29 -0.14 4.56 -25.67
N ALA A 30 -0.14 5.63 -26.46
CA ALA A 30 1.07 6.15 -27.10
C ALA A 30 2.10 6.61 -26.04
N SER A 31 1.64 7.27 -24.97
CA SER A 31 2.54 7.66 -23.87
C SER A 31 3.13 6.45 -23.12
N VAL A 32 2.37 5.36 -23.00
CA VAL A 32 2.88 4.08 -22.47
C VAL A 32 3.91 3.48 -23.42
N GLU A 33 3.63 3.50 -24.72
CA GLU A 33 4.55 3.02 -25.78
C GLU A 33 5.88 3.77 -25.72
N ASP A 34 5.86 5.11 -25.67
CA ASP A 34 7.06 5.94 -25.58
C ASP A 34 7.88 5.61 -24.32
N LEU A 35 7.19 5.39 -23.18
CA LEU A 35 7.85 4.97 -21.96
C LEU A 35 8.57 3.63 -22.12
N LEU A 36 7.89 2.64 -22.70
CA LEU A 36 8.47 1.30 -22.90
C LEU A 36 9.64 1.33 -23.90
N MET A 37 9.55 2.18 -24.93
CA MET A 37 10.63 2.38 -25.91
C MET A 37 11.85 3.08 -25.33
N SER A 38 11.68 3.91 -24.31
CA SER A 38 12.79 4.64 -23.68
C SER A 38 13.79 3.74 -22.97
N GLY A 39 13.47 2.45 -22.78
CA GLY A 39 14.28 1.49 -22.05
C GLY A 39 14.49 1.83 -20.57
N ARG A 40 13.84 2.87 -20.09
CA ARG A 40 13.86 3.24 -18.67
C ARG A 40 12.72 2.51 -17.98
N THR A 41 13.05 1.53 -17.18
CA THR A 41 12.11 0.92 -16.23
C THR A 41 11.80 1.96 -15.15
N VAL A 42 10.81 2.81 -15.41
CA VAL A 42 10.36 3.79 -14.42
C VAL A 42 9.18 3.18 -13.69
N SER A 43 9.46 2.57 -12.54
CA SER A 43 8.42 2.14 -11.61
C SER A 43 7.63 3.35 -11.09
N GLY A 44 6.32 3.17 -10.90
CA GLY A 44 5.44 4.19 -10.33
C GLY A 44 4.87 5.22 -11.32
N LYS A 45 5.08 5.07 -12.64
CA LYS A 45 4.35 5.88 -13.63
C LYS A 45 2.89 5.47 -13.67
N ARG A 46 2.02 6.47 -13.69
CA ARG A 46 0.57 6.31 -13.66
C ARG A 46 -0.03 6.89 -14.94
N PHE A 47 -0.88 6.10 -15.58
CA PHE A 47 -1.69 6.50 -16.74
C PHE A 47 -3.15 6.23 -16.40
N GLU A 48 -4.05 7.09 -16.82
CA GLU A 48 -5.45 7.01 -16.41
C GLU A 48 -6.38 6.92 -17.61
N SER A 49 -7.42 6.11 -17.45
CA SER A 49 -8.64 6.17 -18.26
C SER A 49 -9.79 6.67 -17.38
N ASP A 50 -11.00 6.71 -17.90
CA ASP A 50 -12.17 7.11 -17.10
C ASP A 50 -12.46 6.14 -15.97
N THR A 51 -12.20 4.84 -16.17
CA THR A 51 -12.58 3.77 -15.24
C THR A 51 -11.39 3.04 -14.60
N HIS A 52 -10.19 3.15 -15.16
CA HIS A 52 -9.03 2.38 -14.71
C HIS A 52 -7.77 3.24 -14.63
N VAL A 53 -6.81 2.74 -13.87
CA VAL A 53 -5.44 3.26 -13.76
C VAL A 53 -4.49 2.16 -14.21
N LEU A 54 -3.57 2.51 -15.11
CA LEU A 54 -2.44 1.67 -15.51
C LEU A 54 -1.20 2.16 -14.78
N LEU A 55 -0.55 1.28 -14.05
CA LEU A 55 0.68 1.55 -13.31
C LEU A 55 1.83 0.74 -13.88
N THR A 56 3.00 1.35 -13.93
CA THR A 56 4.25 0.64 -14.23
C THR A 56 4.91 0.23 -12.93
N GLU A 57 5.12 -1.07 -12.73
CA GLU A 57 5.79 -1.63 -11.57
C GLU A 57 6.94 -2.52 -12.03
N ARG A 58 8.18 -2.06 -11.82
CA ARG A 58 9.38 -2.77 -12.27
C ARG A 58 9.25 -3.22 -13.75
N ASP A 59 9.02 -4.52 -13.94
CA ASP A 59 8.88 -5.14 -15.27
C ASP A 59 7.41 -5.51 -15.60
N GLU A 60 6.45 -4.86 -14.95
CA GLU A 60 5.03 -5.15 -15.14
C GLU A 60 4.20 -3.90 -15.43
N LEU A 61 3.14 -4.11 -16.23
CA LEU A 61 2.06 -3.15 -16.40
C LEU A 61 0.84 -3.73 -15.67
N VAL A 62 0.34 -2.99 -14.70
CA VAL A 62 -0.76 -3.42 -13.85
C VAL A 62 -1.94 -2.48 -14.03
N VAL A 63 -3.12 -3.05 -14.33
CA VAL A 63 -4.37 -2.30 -14.46
C VAL A 63 -5.19 -2.48 -13.20
N VAL A 64 -5.69 -1.38 -12.68
CA VAL A 64 -6.57 -1.35 -11.50
C VAL A 64 -7.80 -0.52 -11.83
N GLU A 65 -8.96 -1.03 -11.45
CA GLU A 65 -10.21 -0.27 -11.56
C GLU A 65 -10.19 0.92 -10.59
N LYS A 66 -10.64 2.09 -11.06
CA LYS A 66 -10.88 3.23 -10.20
C LYS A 66 -12.07 2.89 -9.32
N GLN A 67 -11.87 2.74 -8.03
CA GLN A 67 -12.98 2.74 -7.09
C GLN A 67 -13.59 4.14 -7.06
N ASP A 68 -14.90 4.26 -7.10
CA ASP A 68 -15.70 5.50 -7.19
C ASP A 68 -15.52 6.51 -6.03
N ARG A 69 -14.33 6.56 -5.43
CA ARG A 69 -13.92 7.51 -4.39
C ARG A 69 -12.46 7.90 -4.53
N ASP A 70 -12.08 8.44 -5.69
CA ASP A 70 -10.86 9.24 -5.75
C ASP A 70 -11.26 10.72 -5.97
N ASP A 71 -11.80 11.30 -4.92
CA ASP A 71 -11.89 12.75 -4.82
C ASP A 71 -10.47 13.27 -4.86
N GLY A 72 -10.13 13.88 -6.00
CA GLY A 72 -8.85 14.51 -6.25
C GLY A 72 -8.52 15.58 -5.23
N ALA A 73 -8.07 15.18 -4.06
CA ALA A 73 -7.46 16.05 -3.09
C ALA A 73 -6.06 16.42 -3.58
N LEU A 74 -5.98 17.49 -4.34
CA LEU A 74 -4.75 18.24 -4.58
C LEU A 74 -4.03 18.46 -3.23
N LEU A 75 -2.92 17.78 -3.07
CA LEU A 75 -1.99 17.96 -1.95
C LEU A 75 -1.52 19.41 -1.93
N ARG A 76 -2.08 20.21 -1.03
CA ARG A 76 -1.48 21.48 -0.64
C ARG A 76 -0.43 21.18 0.44
N PRO A 77 0.83 21.63 0.28
CA PRO A 77 1.86 21.47 1.30
C PRO A 77 1.62 22.44 2.47
N GLY A 78 1.55 21.90 3.68
CA GLY A 78 1.70 22.67 4.90
C GLY A 78 0.49 22.71 5.81
N HIS A 79 0.31 21.68 6.66
CA HIS A 79 0.02 21.80 8.08
C HIS A 79 0.04 20.42 8.76
N PRO A 80 0.60 20.28 9.97
CA PRO A 80 0.53 19.04 10.73
C PRO A 80 -0.80 19.01 11.49
N SER A 81 -1.84 18.46 10.90
CA SER A 81 -3.07 18.12 11.61
C SER A 81 -3.33 16.62 11.46
N HIS A 82 -2.94 15.88 12.49
CA HIS A 82 -3.06 14.43 12.58
C HIS A 82 -4.51 13.89 12.63
N LEU A 83 -5.53 14.70 12.38
CA LEU A 83 -6.94 14.34 12.63
C LEU A 83 -7.92 14.68 11.49
N GLN A 84 -7.46 15.00 10.29
CA GLN A 84 -8.37 15.26 9.14
C GLN A 84 -7.86 14.57 7.87
N SER A 85 -7.80 13.24 7.87
CA SER A 85 -7.86 12.49 6.62
C SER A 85 -9.28 11.93 6.49
N ASP A 86 -9.95 12.25 5.40
CA ASP A 86 -11.23 11.61 4.99
C ASP A 86 -11.05 10.11 4.67
N GLN A 87 -9.93 9.53 5.09
CA GLN A 87 -9.68 8.12 4.90
C GLN A 87 -10.53 7.30 5.85
N PRO A 88 -11.15 6.22 5.36
CA PRO A 88 -11.90 5.33 6.21
C PRO A 88 -10.99 4.76 7.30
N VAL A 89 -11.49 4.79 8.52
CA VAL A 89 -10.85 4.20 9.70
C VAL A 89 -11.73 3.09 10.24
N MET A 90 -11.12 2.06 10.79
CA MET A 90 -11.85 0.99 11.45
C MET A 90 -11.40 0.86 12.89
N THR A 91 -12.38 0.83 13.79
CA THR A 91 -12.13 0.60 15.21
C THR A 91 -12.19 -0.89 15.53
N VAL A 92 -11.10 -1.42 16.06
CA VAL A 92 -10.97 -2.79 16.55
C VAL A 92 -11.24 -2.78 18.05
N ARG A 93 -12.30 -3.50 18.49
CA ARG A 93 -12.78 -3.45 19.88
C ARG A 93 -12.45 -4.69 20.69
N GLY A 94 -11.86 -5.71 20.07
CA GLY A 94 -11.52 -6.98 20.71
C GLY A 94 -11.00 -8.01 19.73
N ALA A 95 -10.80 -9.23 20.19
CA ALA A 95 -10.47 -10.37 19.34
C ALA A 95 -11.62 -10.66 18.36
N GLY A 96 -11.29 -11.07 17.13
CA GLY A 96 -12.27 -11.36 16.08
C GLY A 96 -11.73 -11.19 14.69
N THR A 97 -12.58 -11.45 13.69
CA THR A 97 -12.26 -11.24 12.27
C THR A 97 -12.84 -9.91 11.80
N TYR A 98 -12.02 -9.15 11.10
CA TYR A 98 -12.34 -7.81 10.61
C TYR A 98 -12.17 -7.73 9.10
N HIS A 99 -13.01 -6.93 8.46
CA HIS A 99 -12.96 -6.65 7.03
C HIS A 99 -12.83 -5.15 6.83
N PHE A 100 -11.79 -4.74 6.12
CA PHE A 100 -11.52 -3.33 5.90
C PHE A 100 -10.92 -3.08 4.52
N ASN A 101 -11.58 -2.26 3.72
CA ASN A 101 -11.13 -1.86 2.38
C ASN A 101 -10.69 -3.04 1.49
N GLY A 102 -11.48 -4.11 1.47
CA GLY A 102 -11.21 -5.30 0.65
C GLY A 102 -10.16 -6.25 1.23
N SER A 103 -9.57 -5.93 2.38
CA SER A 103 -8.68 -6.81 3.13
C SER A 103 -9.41 -7.44 4.31
N SER A 104 -9.02 -8.65 4.69
CA SER A 104 -9.53 -9.34 5.88
C SER A 104 -8.37 -9.69 6.79
N PHE A 105 -8.52 -9.50 8.08
CA PHE A 105 -7.54 -9.92 9.09
C PHE A 105 -8.22 -10.39 10.37
N ALA A 106 -7.55 -11.25 11.10
CA ALA A 106 -7.99 -11.72 12.40
C ALA A 106 -7.15 -11.07 13.51
N VAL A 107 -7.78 -10.78 14.63
CA VAL A 107 -7.14 -10.32 15.86
C VAL A 107 -7.36 -11.37 16.92
N GLU A 108 -6.28 -11.85 17.50
CA GLU A 108 -6.30 -12.83 18.58
C GLU A 108 -5.51 -12.28 19.76
N VAL A 109 -5.96 -12.58 20.97
CA VAL A 109 -5.24 -12.28 22.20
C VAL A 109 -4.77 -13.58 22.79
N LEU A 110 -3.47 -13.77 22.83
CA LEU A 110 -2.85 -15.00 23.30
C LEU A 110 -2.06 -14.72 24.58
N PRO A 111 -2.06 -15.66 25.54
CA PRO A 111 -1.18 -15.53 26.67
C PRO A 111 0.28 -15.64 26.22
N TRP A 112 1.14 -14.83 26.81
CA TRP A 112 2.57 -14.93 26.53
C TRP A 112 3.13 -16.27 27.04
N THR A 113 3.86 -16.96 26.18
CA THR A 113 4.60 -18.18 26.52
C THR A 113 6.06 -18.04 26.12
N SER A 114 6.96 -18.69 26.90
CA SER A 114 8.41 -18.56 26.67
C SER A 114 8.92 -19.17 25.36
N ASP A 115 8.13 -20.00 24.72
CA ASP A 115 8.36 -20.63 23.41
C ASP A 115 7.78 -19.84 22.24
N MET A 116 7.09 -18.72 22.51
CA MET A 116 6.54 -17.87 21.48
C MET A 116 7.65 -17.22 20.67
N GLN A 117 7.63 -17.46 19.36
CA GLN A 117 8.57 -16.85 18.45
C GLN A 117 8.09 -15.46 18.07
N LEU A 118 8.93 -14.44 18.24
CA LEU A 118 8.63 -13.07 17.80
C LEU A 118 8.61 -12.96 16.29
N LYS A 119 9.45 -13.75 15.60
CA LYS A 119 9.43 -13.78 14.13
C LYS A 119 8.26 -14.63 13.66
N GLN A 120 7.32 -13.99 13.00
CA GLN A 120 6.11 -14.60 12.47
C GLN A 120 6.18 -14.77 10.96
N PRO A 121 5.33 -15.64 10.37
CA PRO A 121 5.13 -15.69 8.92
C PRO A 121 4.67 -14.35 8.36
N GLU A 122 4.95 -14.13 7.07
CA GLU A 122 4.48 -12.95 6.35
C GLU A 122 2.96 -12.77 6.52
N GLY A 123 2.54 -11.54 6.76
CA GLY A 123 1.13 -11.20 7.01
C GLY A 123 0.66 -11.38 8.46
N THR A 124 1.53 -11.79 9.36
CA THR A 124 1.21 -11.90 10.80
C THR A 124 2.01 -10.86 11.59
N LEU A 125 1.32 -10.12 12.46
CA LEU A 125 1.90 -9.11 13.32
C LEU A 125 1.67 -9.50 14.79
N ILE A 126 2.73 -9.51 15.60
CA ILE A 126 2.64 -9.66 17.06
C ILE A 126 2.83 -8.30 17.70
N MET A 127 1.97 -7.99 18.65
CA MET A 127 2.00 -6.75 19.41
C MET A 127 1.83 -7.05 20.89
N ASP A 128 2.47 -6.22 21.71
CA ASP A 128 2.32 -6.28 23.16
C ASP A 128 0.95 -5.72 23.56
N ALA A 129 0.08 -6.55 24.12
CA ALA A 129 -1.27 -6.16 24.50
C ALA A 129 -1.30 -5.11 25.63
N ASP A 130 -0.24 -5.01 26.42
CA ASP A 130 -0.12 -3.97 27.46
C ASP A 130 0.16 -2.59 26.86
N LYS A 131 0.74 -2.56 25.64
CA LYS A 131 1.02 -1.33 24.90
C LYS A 131 -0.07 -0.96 23.92
N LEU A 132 -0.79 -1.96 23.39
CA LEU A 132 -1.89 -1.76 22.45
C LEU A 132 -3.21 -2.21 23.06
N ALA A 133 -3.78 -1.36 23.92
CA ALA A 133 -5.08 -1.63 24.53
C ALA A 133 -6.23 -1.48 23.53
N PHE A 134 -7.29 -2.28 23.71
CA PHE A 134 -8.55 -2.06 23.01
C PHE A 134 -9.32 -0.87 23.59
N PRO A 135 -10.04 -0.09 22.75
CA PRO A 135 -10.07 -0.17 21.29
C PRO A 135 -8.85 0.49 20.66
N PHE A 136 -8.39 -0.07 19.55
CA PHE A 136 -7.40 0.58 18.69
C PHE A 136 -7.98 0.81 17.29
N VAL A 137 -7.27 1.57 16.46
CA VAL A 137 -7.74 1.96 15.14
C VAL A 137 -6.84 1.37 14.06
N CYS A 138 -7.46 0.82 13.01
CA CYS A 138 -6.76 0.48 11.78
C CYS A 138 -7.11 1.49 10.70
N ARG A 139 -6.10 1.97 9.98
CA ARG A 139 -6.25 2.85 8.82
C ARG A 139 -5.18 2.56 7.77
N ARG A 140 -5.34 3.09 6.57
CA ARG A 140 -4.25 3.10 5.59
C ARG A 140 -3.14 4.04 6.06
N TRP A 141 -1.92 3.80 5.57
CA TRP A 141 -0.81 4.68 5.85
C TRP A 141 -0.99 6.04 5.14
N ASN A 142 -0.43 7.09 5.74
CA ASN A 142 -0.40 8.43 5.17
C ASN A 142 1.05 8.86 4.94
N SER A 143 1.24 9.71 3.92
CA SER A 143 2.54 10.36 3.74
C SER A 143 2.88 11.19 4.99
N GLY A 144 4.06 10.94 5.56
CA GLY A 144 4.49 11.58 6.81
C GLY A 144 4.30 10.72 8.06
N ASP A 145 3.63 9.57 7.96
CA ASP A 145 3.56 8.61 9.07
C ASP A 145 4.94 8.16 9.53
N TRP A 146 5.08 8.05 10.83
CA TRP A 146 6.30 7.58 11.48
C TRP A 146 5.95 6.67 12.67
N PHE A 147 6.85 5.80 13.00
CA PHE A 147 6.74 4.89 14.14
C PHE A 147 8.07 4.84 14.91
N LYS A 148 8.05 4.23 16.08
CA LYS A 148 9.26 3.95 16.86
C LYS A 148 9.61 2.48 16.69
N PRO A 149 10.73 2.14 16.00
CA PRO A 149 11.14 0.76 15.89
C PRO A 149 11.56 0.20 17.24
N LEU A 150 11.20 -1.06 17.53
CA LEU A 150 11.61 -1.73 18.76
C LEU A 150 13.14 -1.75 18.89
N GLY A 151 13.63 -1.37 20.06
CA GLY A 151 15.07 -1.39 20.37
C GLY A 151 15.89 -0.25 19.77
N LEU A 152 15.31 0.67 19.02
CA LEU A 152 15.98 1.83 18.45
C LEU A 152 15.58 3.13 19.17
N LYS A 153 16.57 4.00 19.39
CA LYS A 153 16.30 5.35 19.88
C LYS A 153 15.98 6.23 18.67
N GLY A 154 14.71 6.58 18.48
CA GLY A 154 14.31 7.50 17.43
C GLY A 154 13.06 7.08 16.69
N LYS A 155 12.63 7.96 15.77
CA LYS A 155 11.47 7.77 14.92
C LYS A 155 11.93 7.39 13.52
N LYS A 156 11.23 6.46 12.88
CA LYS A 156 11.44 6.05 11.49
C LYS A 156 10.18 6.35 10.69
N LYS A 157 10.36 6.87 9.48
CA LYS A 157 9.21 7.07 8.59
C LYS A 157 8.71 5.72 8.06
N VAL A 158 7.40 5.57 7.96
CA VAL A 158 6.78 4.39 7.33
C VAL A 158 7.20 4.26 5.86
N SER A 159 7.38 5.39 5.15
CA SER A 159 7.90 5.40 3.78
C SER A 159 9.29 4.77 3.66
N ASP A 160 10.16 4.97 4.65
CA ASP A 160 11.51 4.40 4.66
C ASP A 160 11.45 2.90 4.94
N LEU A 161 10.55 2.46 5.84
CA LEU A 161 10.28 1.05 6.08
C LEU A 161 9.83 0.35 4.79
N PHE A 162 8.89 0.93 4.05
CA PHE A 162 8.43 0.38 2.78
C PHE A 162 9.54 0.26 1.73
N THR A 163 10.51 1.18 1.78
CA THR A 163 11.67 1.12 0.90
C THR A 163 12.60 -0.02 1.28
N ASP A 164 12.85 -0.20 2.58
CA ASP A 164 13.67 -1.29 3.10
C ASP A 164 13.05 -2.67 2.80
N LEU A 165 11.72 -2.77 2.94
CA LEU A 165 10.94 -3.98 2.63
C LEU A 165 10.69 -4.17 1.14
N LYS A 166 11.14 -3.24 0.29
CA LYS A 166 10.93 -3.26 -1.17
C LYS A 166 9.46 -3.37 -1.56
N TYR A 167 8.57 -2.75 -0.78
CA TYR A 167 7.15 -2.71 -1.12
C TYR A 167 6.93 -1.96 -2.42
N ASP A 168 6.14 -2.56 -3.31
CA ASP A 168 5.66 -1.90 -4.51
C ASP A 168 4.54 -0.90 -4.19
N THR A 169 4.05 -0.19 -5.19
CA THR A 169 3.00 0.82 -5.03
C THR A 169 1.70 0.22 -4.50
N PHE A 170 1.38 -1.04 -4.84
CA PHE A 170 0.16 -1.70 -4.39
C PHE A 170 0.29 -2.16 -2.95
N ALA A 171 1.40 -2.79 -2.60
CA ALA A 171 1.68 -3.18 -1.23
C ALA A 171 1.65 -1.97 -0.29
N LYS A 172 2.25 -0.83 -0.70
CA LYS A 172 2.16 0.43 0.05
C LYS A 172 0.72 0.90 0.23
N LYS A 173 -0.10 0.88 -0.83
CA LYS A 173 -1.51 1.28 -0.74
C LYS A 173 -2.35 0.30 0.09
N ALA A 174 -2.02 -0.98 0.06
CA ALA A 174 -2.69 -2.01 0.84
C ALA A 174 -2.29 -2.01 2.32
N ALA A 175 -1.13 -1.46 2.67
CA ALA A 175 -0.60 -1.49 4.03
C ALA A 175 -1.55 -0.86 5.05
N LEU A 176 -1.80 -1.60 6.12
CA LEU A 176 -2.62 -1.16 7.24
C LEU A 176 -1.73 -0.72 8.39
N MET A 177 -2.03 0.44 8.95
CA MET A 177 -1.41 0.94 10.16
C MET A 177 -2.31 0.65 11.35
N VAL A 178 -1.74 0.08 12.39
CA VAL A 178 -2.38 -0.05 13.69
C VAL A 178 -2.03 1.18 14.50
N VAL A 179 -3.02 1.89 14.98
CA VAL A 179 -2.87 3.16 15.68
C VAL A 179 -3.50 3.02 17.06
N ASP A 180 -2.76 3.34 18.09
CA ASP A 180 -3.23 3.25 19.46
C ASP A 180 -4.23 4.38 19.82
N CYS A 181 -4.73 4.36 21.05
CA CYS A 181 -5.67 5.38 21.55
C CYS A 181 -5.04 6.79 21.67
N HIS A 182 -3.73 6.94 21.58
CA HIS A 182 -3.01 8.21 21.62
C HIS A 182 -2.72 8.77 20.21
N GLY A 183 -3.02 7.97 19.16
CA GLY A 183 -2.76 8.34 17.77
C GLY A 183 -1.36 7.97 17.29
N ASP A 184 -0.58 7.27 18.10
CA ASP A 184 0.73 6.76 17.72
C ASP A 184 0.58 5.44 16.95
N ILE A 185 1.39 5.28 15.90
CA ILE A 185 1.46 4.00 15.19
C ILE A 185 2.16 3.01 16.11
N ALA A 186 1.47 1.90 16.36
CA ALA A 186 1.93 0.89 17.29
C ALA A 186 3.29 0.33 16.85
N GLU A 187 4.17 0.12 17.82
CA GLU A 187 5.50 -0.43 17.60
C GLU A 187 5.41 -1.82 16.99
N GLU A 188 6.03 -2.01 15.84
CA GLU A 188 6.09 -3.25 15.13
C GLU A 188 7.20 -4.13 15.67
N GLN A 189 6.86 -5.29 16.23
CA GLN A 189 7.82 -6.35 16.46
C GLN A 189 7.85 -7.23 15.21
N HIS A 190 8.71 -6.87 14.25
CA HIS A 190 8.99 -7.58 13.00
C HIS A 190 7.88 -7.60 11.93
N ILE A 191 8.03 -6.67 10.99
CA ILE A 191 7.67 -6.97 9.60
C ILE A 191 8.85 -7.76 9.03
N ALA A 192 8.64 -9.01 8.73
CA ALA A 192 9.59 -9.81 7.97
C ALA A 192 9.27 -9.69 6.48
#